data_302031d39586da60aacc10338843199f
#
_entry.id   302031d39586da60aacc10338843199f
#
_cell.length_a   1.000
_cell.length_b   1.000
_cell.length_c   1.000
_cell.angle_alpha   90.00
_cell.angle_beta   90.00
_cell.angle_gamma   90.00
#
_symmetry.space_group_name_H-M   'P 1'
#
loop_
_entity.id
_entity.type
_entity.pdbx_description
1 polymer ?
#
loop_
_entity_poly.entity_id
_entity_poly.type
_entity_poly.pdbx_seq_one_letter_code
_entity_poly.pdbx_strand_id
1 'polypeptide(L)'
;MKTKLFMMQLIIFSIFSVQAYSQDFEISQELANKLRQAIELPSQGQLEIIAVNKTPLSQVYEVELNTGELLYSDMSGDYLFAGDLYQTTNSGLVNLSSETRQLRTVARIESIPEDQMIVYSPDDEPKATLTVFTDVDCTYCRALHRDVESLTAKGIEIRYLAYPRGGESAGSYEKMISVWCSQDRHKSLNQAKNGQNLPARDCETPVLEHYELGNLIGISGTPALIFP
;
A
#
# COMPACT_ATOMS: atom_id res chain seq x y z
N MET A 1 -3.17 4.34 -80.42
CA MET A 1 -2.69 4.99 -79.18
C MET A 1 -3.83 4.93 -78.19
N LYS A 2 -3.75 4.02 -77.18
CA LYS A 2 -4.76 3.85 -76.12
C LYS A 2 -4.15 4.22 -74.81
N THR A 3 -4.59 5.36 -74.28
CA THR A 3 -4.19 5.88 -73.00
C THR A 3 -4.99 5.17 -71.88
N LYS A 4 -4.32 4.41 -71.01
CA LYS A 4 -4.90 3.79 -69.84
C LYS A 4 -4.86 4.78 -68.68
N LEU A 5 -6.04 5.18 -68.20
CA LEU A 5 -6.25 5.97 -67.01
C LEU A 5 -6.16 5.04 -65.77
N PHE A 6 -5.14 5.26 -64.91
CA PHE A 6 -4.94 4.52 -63.68
C PHE A 6 -5.68 5.24 -62.56
N MET A 7 -6.78 4.67 -62.11
CA MET A 7 -7.59 5.18 -61.04
C MET A 7 -7.02 4.69 -59.69
N MET A 8 -6.35 5.63 -58.98
CA MET A 8 -5.76 5.36 -57.68
C MET A 8 -6.85 5.54 -56.63
N GLN A 9 -7.36 4.44 -56.07
CA GLN A 9 -8.30 4.42 -54.95
C GLN A 9 -7.55 4.75 -53.66
N LEU A 10 -7.80 5.92 -53.09
CA LEU A 10 -7.39 6.32 -51.74
C LEU A 10 -8.25 5.54 -50.75
N ILE A 11 -7.69 4.55 -50.07
CA ILE A 11 -8.32 3.92 -48.89
C ILE A 11 -8.04 4.83 -47.71
N ILE A 12 -9.07 5.58 -47.29
CA ILE A 12 -9.04 6.34 -46.03
C ILE A 12 -9.24 5.36 -44.89
N PHE A 13 -8.13 5.02 -44.21
CA PHE A 13 -8.17 4.26 -42.97
C PHE A 13 -8.60 5.22 -41.85
N SER A 14 -9.88 5.20 -41.50
CA SER A 14 -10.39 5.89 -40.33
C SER A 14 -9.86 5.19 -39.08
N ILE A 15 -8.83 5.76 -38.48
CA ILE A 15 -8.37 5.37 -37.15
C ILE A 15 -9.42 5.83 -36.16
N PHE A 16 -10.32 4.93 -35.78
CA PHE A 16 -11.16 5.10 -34.60
C PHE A 16 -10.24 5.00 -33.37
N SER A 17 -9.76 6.13 -32.89
CA SER A 17 -9.16 6.23 -31.56
C SER A 17 -10.27 5.97 -30.54
N VAL A 18 -10.28 4.77 -29.96
CA VAL A 18 -11.04 4.47 -28.76
C VAL A 18 -10.38 5.27 -27.64
N GLN A 19 -10.87 6.48 -27.40
CA GLN A 19 -10.61 7.19 -26.17
C GLN A 19 -11.29 6.39 -25.06
N ALA A 20 -10.50 5.65 -24.29
CA ALA A 20 -10.92 5.14 -23.00
C ALA A 20 -11.28 6.37 -22.14
N TYR A 21 -12.55 6.61 -21.97
CA TYR A 21 -13.05 7.53 -20.96
C TYR A 21 -12.78 6.90 -19.60
N SER A 22 -11.65 7.23 -18.99
CA SER A 22 -11.53 7.19 -17.55
C SER A 22 -12.48 8.29 -17.04
N GLN A 23 -13.62 7.89 -16.55
CA GLN A 23 -14.48 8.80 -15.79
C GLN A 23 -13.84 8.96 -14.40
N ASP A 24 -12.74 9.69 -14.32
CA ASP A 24 -12.33 10.36 -13.09
C ASP A 24 -13.41 11.41 -12.79
N PHE A 25 -14.35 11.01 -11.96
CA PHE A 25 -15.34 11.94 -11.45
C PHE A 25 -14.64 12.85 -10.45
N GLU A 26 -14.09 13.96 -10.96
CA GLU A 26 -13.61 15.05 -10.13
C GLU A 26 -14.70 15.47 -9.14
N ILE A 27 -14.33 15.45 -7.86
CA ILE A 27 -15.14 16.14 -6.85
C ILE A 27 -15.19 17.62 -7.20
N SER A 28 -16.29 18.29 -6.84
CA SER A 28 -16.37 19.73 -7.11
C SER A 28 -15.23 20.46 -6.38
N GLN A 29 -14.63 21.45 -7.04
CA GLN A 29 -13.59 22.29 -6.42
C GLN A 29 -14.10 22.97 -5.14
N GLU A 30 -15.39 23.27 -5.08
CA GLU A 30 -16.05 23.84 -3.91
C GLU A 30 -16.00 22.88 -2.72
N LEU A 31 -16.38 21.62 -2.91
CA LEU A 31 -16.29 20.58 -1.87
C LEU A 31 -14.84 20.37 -1.42
N ALA A 32 -13.91 20.24 -2.36
CA ALA A 32 -12.49 20.05 -2.03
C ALA A 32 -11.93 21.21 -1.19
N ASN A 33 -12.22 22.44 -1.58
CA ASN A 33 -11.78 23.63 -0.84
C ASN A 33 -12.40 23.70 0.56
N LYS A 34 -13.69 23.36 0.67
CA LYS A 34 -14.39 23.40 1.95
C LYS A 34 -13.83 22.35 2.92
N LEU A 35 -13.61 21.13 2.46
CA LEU A 35 -13.01 20.06 3.26
C LEU A 35 -11.60 20.42 3.72
N ARG A 36 -10.77 21.00 2.84
CA ARG A 36 -9.43 21.49 3.23
C ARG A 36 -9.50 22.56 4.31
N GLN A 37 -10.40 23.53 4.17
CA GLN A 37 -10.59 24.57 5.16
C GLN A 37 -11.06 24.01 6.51
N ALA A 38 -11.91 22.98 6.49
CA ALA A 38 -12.46 22.39 7.71
C ALA A 38 -11.50 21.43 8.42
N ILE A 39 -10.63 20.72 7.69
CA ILE A 39 -9.79 19.63 8.22
C ILE A 39 -8.32 20.04 8.28
N GLU A 40 -7.74 20.48 7.14
CA GLU A 40 -6.31 20.71 7.05
C GLU A 40 -5.86 21.98 7.79
N LEU A 41 -6.56 23.11 7.60
CA LEU A 41 -6.15 24.37 8.20
C LEU A 41 -6.19 24.34 9.73
N PRO A 42 -7.25 23.85 10.41
CA PRO A 42 -7.26 23.79 11.87
C PRO A 42 -6.24 22.82 12.46
N SER A 43 -5.85 21.79 11.70
CA SER A 43 -4.86 20.80 12.15
C SER A 43 -3.42 21.29 12.08
N GLN A 44 -3.17 22.50 11.54
CA GLN A 44 -1.84 23.07 11.35
C GLN A 44 -0.90 22.15 10.52
N GLY A 45 -1.45 21.45 9.55
CA GLY A 45 -0.70 20.54 8.67
C GLY A 45 -0.48 19.13 9.24
N GLN A 46 -1.10 18.78 10.36
CA GLN A 46 -1.04 17.43 10.91
C GLN A 46 -1.98 16.48 10.18
N LEU A 47 -3.12 16.97 9.70
CA LEU A 47 -4.08 16.22 8.91
C LEU A 47 -4.07 16.74 7.48
N GLU A 48 -3.96 15.83 6.52
CA GLU A 48 -4.03 16.11 5.09
C GLU A 48 -5.04 15.17 4.45
N ILE A 49 -5.84 15.70 3.53
CA ILE A 49 -6.77 14.91 2.73
C ILE A 49 -6.00 14.31 1.57
N ILE A 50 -5.85 12.99 1.55
CA ILE A 50 -5.15 12.27 0.48
C ILE A 50 -6.08 11.75 -0.62
N ALA A 51 -7.36 11.53 -0.30
CA ALA A 51 -8.37 11.14 -1.29
C ALA A 51 -9.78 11.53 -0.85
N VAL A 52 -10.62 11.83 -1.84
CA VAL A 52 -12.08 11.97 -1.66
C VAL A 52 -12.76 11.11 -2.71
N ASN A 53 -13.54 10.12 -2.26
CA ASN A 53 -14.17 9.13 -3.12
C ASN A 53 -15.69 9.12 -2.95
N LYS A 54 -16.40 8.69 -4.00
CA LYS A 54 -17.82 8.42 -3.89
C LYS A 54 -18.07 7.16 -3.08
N THR A 55 -19.13 7.18 -2.30
CA THR A 55 -19.67 5.97 -1.67
C THR A 55 -20.86 5.42 -2.47
N PRO A 56 -21.34 4.21 -2.20
CA PRO A 56 -22.61 3.72 -2.76
C PRO A 56 -23.83 4.55 -2.34
N LEU A 57 -23.70 5.35 -1.28
CA LEU A 57 -24.76 6.29 -0.88
C LEU A 57 -24.71 7.52 -1.77
N SER A 58 -25.84 7.88 -2.36
CA SER A 58 -25.94 9.14 -3.09
C SER A 58 -25.67 10.31 -2.14
N GLN A 59 -24.87 11.29 -2.60
CA GLN A 59 -24.55 12.52 -1.87
C GLN A 59 -23.68 12.33 -0.61
N VAL A 60 -23.03 11.18 -0.44
CA VAL A 60 -22.04 10.94 0.63
C VAL A 60 -20.70 10.63 -0.01
N TYR A 61 -19.67 11.31 0.43
CA TYR A 61 -18.29 11.11 0.02
C TYR A 61 -17.47 10.51 1.17
N GLU A 62 -16.57 9.64 0.83
CA GLU A 62 -15.53 9.13 1.74
C GLU A 62 -14.30 10.01 1.60
N VAL A 63 -13.78 10.51 2.71
CA VAL A 63 -12.60 11.37 2.81
C VAL A 63 -11.52 10.61 3.54
N GLU A 64 -10.41 10.34 2.87
CA GLU A 64 -9.25 9.68 3.46
C GLU A 64 -8.22 10.69 3.90
N LEU A 65 -7.74 10.54 5.13
CA LEU A 65 -6.68 11.35 5.70
C LEU A 65 -5.31 10.66 5.59
N ASN A 66 -4.24 11.44 5.65
CA ASN A 66 -2.86 10.96 5.72
C ASN A 66 -2.57 10.03 6.92
N THR A 67 -3.41 10.05 7.94
CA THR A 67 -3.38 9.11 9.08
C THR A 67 -3.98 7.74 8.77
N GLY A 68 -4.59 7.55 7.60
CA GLY A 68 -5.35 6.35 7.23
C GLY A 68 -6.79 6.34 7.76
N GLU A 69 -7.19 7.37 8.53
CA GLU A 69 -8.56 7.54 9.00
C GLU A 69 -9.50 7.85 7.83
N LEU A 70 -10.70 7.26 7.87
CA LEU A 70 -11.78 7.53 6.94
C LEU A 70 -12.85 8.36 7.63
N LEU A 71 -13.15 9.51 7.02
CA LEU A 71 -14.29 10.34 7.35
C LEU A 71 -15.32 10.26 6.22
N TYR A 72 -16.52 10.65 6.51
CA TYR A 72 -17.59 10.78 5.53
C TYR A 72 -18.14 12.20 5.53
N SER A 73 -18.39 12.72 4.33
CA SER A 73 -18.93 14.06 4.12
C SER A 73 -20.19 14.01 3.31
N ASP A 74 -21.13 14.90 3.59
CA ASP A 74 -22.22 15.20 2.66
C ASP A 74 -21.69 15.91 1.40
N MET A 75 -22.50 16.02 0.37
CA MET A 75 -22.13 16.62 -0.92
C MET A 75 -21.74 18.10 -0.81
N SER A 76 -22.26 18.81 0.18
CA SER A 76 -21.98 20.23 0.42
C SER A 76 -20.73 20.45 1.28
N GLY A 77 -20.23 19.41 1.96
CA GLY A 77 -19.12 19.51 2.93
C GLY A 77 -19.51 20.24 4.22
N ASP A 78 -20.81 20.34 4.51
CA ASP A 78 -21.30 20.98 5.72
C ASP A 78 -21.20 20.08 6.96
N TYR A 79 -21.28 18.78 6.72
CA TYR A 79 -21.29 17.77 7.79
C TYR A 79 -20.20 16.73 7.55
N LEU A 80 -19.45 16.44 8.60
CA LEU A 80 -18.46 15.35 8.65
C LEU A 80 -18.87 14.37 9.74
N PHE A 81 -18.72 13.08 9.46
CA PHE A 81 -18.89 12.05 10.46
C PHE A 81 -17.77 11.04 10.36
N ALA A 82 -17.27 10.60 11.51
CA ALA A 82 -16.26 9.58 11.67
C ALA A 82 -16.93 8.26 12.05
N GLY A 83 -16.41 7.16 11.57
CA GLY A 83 -16.91 5.82 11.83
C GLY A 83 -16.88 4.93 10.62
N ASP A 84 -17.51 3.78 10.74
CA ASP A 84 -17.59 2.82 9.63
C ASP A 84 -18.92 2.88 8.91
N LEU A 85 -18.87 2.77 7.59
CA LEU A 85 -20.03 2.65 6.71
C LEU A 85 -20.37 1.18 6.53
N TYR A 86 -21.61 0.81 6.91
CA TYR A 86 -22.11 -0.55 6.74
C TYR A 86 -23.22 -0.61 5.72
N GLN A 87 -23.16 -1.60 4.86
CA GLN A 87 -24.27 -1.98 3.98
C GLN A 87 -25.06 -3.11 4.62
N THR A 88 -26.39 -2.95 4.69
CA THR A 88 -27.29 -4.02 5.07
C THR A 88 -27.59 -4.91 3.87
N THR A 89 -27.39 -6.21 4.00
CA THR A 89 -27.66 -7.20 2.96
C THR A 89 -28.55 -8.32 3.49
N ASN A 90 -29.03 -9.18 2.62
CA ASN A 90 -29.81 -10.37 3.03
C ASN A 90 -29.00 -11.36 3.89
N SER A 91 -27.66 -11.29 3.81
CA SER A 91 -26.74 -12.14 4.59
C SER A 91 -26.17 -11.47 5.84
N GLY A 92 -26.52 -10.21 6.10
CA GLY A 92 -26.04 -9.45 7.26
C GLY A 92 -25.43 -8.10 6.90
N LEU A 93 -24.57 -7.59 7.76
CA LEU A 93 -23.86 -6.32 7.59
C LEU A 93 -22.54 -6.55 6.86
N VAL A 94 -22.27 -5.74 5.84
CA VAL A 94 -20.98 -5.64 5.15
C VAL A 94 -20.33 -4.30 5.54
N ASN A 95 -19.12 -4.35 6.07
CA ASN A 95 -18.36 -3.13 6.43
C ASN A 95 -17.59 -2.62 5.20
N LEU A 96 -18.16 -1.64 4.51
CA LEU A 96 -17.58 -1.05 3.31
C LEU A 96 -16.29 -0.29 3.62
N SER A 97 -16.20 0.37 4.79
CA SER A 97 -14.98 1.06 5.22
C SER A 97 -13.81 0.09 5.41
N SER A 98 -14.08 -1.10 5.96
CA SER A 98 -13.07 -2.14 6.11
C SER A 98 -12.59 -2.67 4.76
N GLU A 99 -13.51 -2.90 3.81
CA GLU A 99 -13.16 -3.30 2.45
C GLU A 99 -12.29 -2.24 1.76
N THR A 100 -12.66 -0.96 1.87
CA THR A 100 -11.86 0.14 1.33
C THR A 100 -10.46 0.17 1.93
N ARG A 101 -10.34 0.09 3.27
CA ARG A 101 -9.02 0.06 3.94
C ARG A 101 -8.18 -1.13 3.48
N GLN A 102 -8.79 -2.31 3.31
CA GLN A 102 -8.10 -3.50 2.85
C GLN A 102 -7.57 -3.35 1.43
N LEU A 103 -8.41 -2.89 0.49
CA LEU A 103 -8.01 -2.65 -0.90
C LEU A 103 -6.86 -1.64 -1.00
N ARG A 104 -6.91 -0.56 -0.23
CA ARG A 104 -5.85 0.45 -0.19
C ARG A 104 -4.56 -0.09 0.43
N THR A 105 -4.66 -0.91 1.48
CA THR A 105 -3.50 -1.56 2.08
C THR A 105 -2.79 -2.44 1.05
N VAL A 106 -3.53 -3.25 0.32
CA VAL A 106 -2.96 -4.09 -0.76
C VAL A 106 -2.32 -3.22 -1.83
N ALA A 107 -3.02 -2.21 -2.34
CA ALA A 107 -2.49 -1.32 -3.39
C ALA A 107 -1.21 -0.59 -2.95
N ARG A 108 -1.12 -0.11 -1.69
CA ARG A 108 0.09 0.52 -1.15
C ARG A 108 1.26 -0.46 -1.06
N ILE A 109 1.01 -1.68 -0.60
CA ILE A 109 2.04 -2.71 -0.51
C ILE A 109 2.53 -3.12 -1.91
N GLU A 110 1.63 -3.29 -2.87
CA GLU A 110 1.97 -3.62 -4.25
C GLU A 110 2.74 -2.50 -4.96
N SER A 111 2.59 -1.25 -4.52
CA SER A 111 3.35 -0.12 -5.07
C SER A 111 4.81 -0.06 -4.60
N ILE A 112 5.20 -0.83 -3.57
CA ILE A 112 6.58 -0.87 -3.08
C ILE A 112 7.44 -1.65 -4.07
N PRO A 113 8.53 -1.08 -4.60
CA PRO A 113 9.46 -1.79 -5.45
C PRO A 113 10.04 -3.04 -4.75
N GLU A 114 10.18 -4.12 -5.49
CA GLU A 114 10.67 -5.40 -4.93
C GLU A 114 12.11 -5.28 -4.37
N ASP A 115 12.94 -4.44 -4.98
CA ASP A 115 14.31 -4.18 -4.53
C ASP A 115 14.38 -3.45 -3.17
N GLN A 116 13.29 -2.86 -2.71
CA GLN A 116 13.15 -2.31 -1.37
C GLN A 116 12.80 -3.38 -0.32
N MET A 117 12.29 -4.52 -0.74
CA MET A 117 11.93 -5.65 0.13
C MET A 117 13.09 -6.63 0.29
N ILE A 118 12.98 -7.55 1.27
CA ILE A 118 13.81 -8.77 1.34
C ILE A 118 12.88 -9.93 1.02
N VAL A 119 13.08 -10.51 -0.18
CA VAL A 119 12.16 -11.50 -0.74
C VAL A 119 12.77 -12.88 -0.69
N TYR A 120 12.05 -13.84 -0.12
CA TYR A 120 12.38 -15.26 -0.14
C TYR A 120 11.37 -15.95 -1.06
N SER A 121 11.84 -16.27 -2.26
CA SER A 121 11.00 -16.90 -3.30
C SER A 121 11.13 -18.42 -3.27
N PRO A 122 10.08 -19.16 -3.65
CA PRO A 122 10.18 -20.57 -3.96
C PRO A 122 10.98 -20.81 -5.25
N ASP A 123 11.39 -22.07 -5.50
CA ASP A 123 12.12 -22.44 -6.71
C ASP A 123 11.25 -22.31 -7.98
N ASP A 124 9.94 -22.57 -7.85
CA ASP A 124 8.93 -22.42 -8.90
C ASP A 124 8.15 -21.13 -8.75
N GLU A 125 7.23 -20.84 -9.67
CA GLU A 125 6.33 -19.69 -9.58
C GLU A 125 5.52 -19.73 -8.27
N PRO A 126 5.45 -18.62 -7.52
CA PRO A 126 4.76 -18.58 -6.25
C PRO A 126 3.27 -18.95 -6.38
N LYS A 127 2.79 -19.84 -5.53
CA LYS A 127 1.36 -20.18 -5.39
C LYS A 127 0.61 -19.13 -4.58
N ALA A 128 1.33 -18.46 -3.68
CA ALA A 128 0.84 -17.38 -2.83
C ALA A 128 2.00 -16.50 -2.39
N THR A 129 1.70 -15.23 -2.13
CA THR A 129 2.64 -14.26 -1.57
C THR A 129 2.18 -13.84 -0.18
N LEU A 130 3.13 -13.76 0.76
CA LEU A 130 2.90 -13.29 2.11
C LEU A 130 3.82 -12.10 2.39
N THR A 131 3.26 -10.91 2.53
CA THR A 131 4.01 -9.74 2.99
C THR A 131 4.05 -9.69 4.50
N VAL A 132 5.24 -9.51 5.06
CA VAL A 132 5.50 -9.60 6.50
C VAL A 132 6.20 -8.34 6.99
N PHE A 133 5.50 -7.53 7.77
CA PHE A 133 6.15 -6.46 8.54
C PHE A 133 6.87 -7.09 9.73
N THR A 134 8.17 -6.86 9.79
CA THR A 134 9.05 -7.61 10.68
C THR A 134 10.00 -6.72 11.48
N ASP A 135 10.36 -7.16 12.68
CA ASP A 135 11.37 -6.56 13.55
C ASP A 135 12.41 -7.62 13.93
N VAL A 136 13.71 -7.33 13.78
CA VAL A 136 14.79 -8.29 14.04
C VAL A 136 14.91 -8.67 15.52
N ASP A 137 14.43 -7.83 16.43
CA ASP A 137 14.44 -8.10 17.87
C ASP A 137 13.12 -8.70 18.40
N CYS A 138 12.14 -8.90 17.52
CA CYS A 138 10.87 -9.52 17.88
C CYS A 138 10.98 -11.05 17.95
N THR A 139 10.64 -11.64 19.09
CA THR A 139 10.68 -13.10 19.30
C THR A 139 9.78 -13.86 18.34
N TYR A 140 8.56 -13.37 18.09
CA TYR A 140 7.62 -14.01 17.16
C TYR A 140 8.05 -13.86 15.70
N CYS A 141 8.70 -12.74 15.34
CA CYS A 141 9.30 -12.58 14.02
C CYS A 141 10.46 -13.57 13.79
N ARG A 142 11.27 -13.81 14.81
CA ARG A 142 12.32 -14.83 14.78
C ARG A 142 11.75 -16.24 14.66
N ALA A 143 10.60 -16.50 15.31
CA ALA A 143 9.90 -17.77 15.18
C ALA A 143 9.41 -17.99 13.75
N LEU A 144 8.68 -17.04 13.18
CA LEU A 144 8.23 -17.10 11.80
C LEU A 144 9.39 -17.27 10.81
N HIS A 145 10.50 -16.56 11.06
CA HIS A 145 11.66 -16.59 10.16
C HIS A 145 12.31 -17.99 10.08
N ARG A 146 12.25 -18.80 11.13
CA ARG A 146 12.73 -20.19 11.09
C ARG A 146 11.91 -21.09 10.16
N ASP A 147 10.66 -20.71 9.89
CA ASP A 147 9.76 -21.49 9.04
C ASP A 147 9.80 -21.04 7.57
N VAL A 148 10.58 -19.98 7.23
CA VAL A 148 10.63 -19.40 5.87
C VAL A 148 11.00 -20.45 4.83
N GLU A 149 12.06 -21.24 5.07
CA GLU A 149 12.49 -22.30 4.15
C GLU A 149 11.37 -23.34 3.92
N SER A 150 10.65 -23.72 4.97
CA SER A 150 9.50 -24.63 4.86
C SER A 150 8.32 -24.02 4.13
N LEU A 151 8.10 -22.70 4.25
CA LEU A 151 7.04 -21.99 3.56
C LEU A 151 7.36 -21.83 2.06
N THR A 152 8.59 -21.46 1.72
CA THR A 152 9.03 -21.34 0.33
C THR A 152 9.01 -22.71 -0.37
N ALA A 153 9.42 -23.78 0.29
CA ALA A 153 9.31 -25.14 -0.24
C ALA A 153 7.87 -25.57 -0.55
N LYS A 154 6.86 -24.94 0.07
CA LYS A 154 5.43 -25.15 -0.24
C LYS A 154 4.90 -24.24 -1.34
N GLY A 155 5.74 -23.35 -1.87
CA GLY A 155 5.39 -22.40 -2.93
C GLY A 155 4.87 -21.06 -2.39
N ILE A 156 5.16 -20.70 -1.14
CA ILE A 156 4.78 -19.41 -0.57
C ILE A 156 5.98 -18.46 -0.64
N GLU A 157 5.84 -17.37 -1.37
CA GLU A 157 6.82 -16.29 -1.38
C GLU A 157 6.66 -15.41 -0.14
N ILE A 158 7.77 -15.10 0.53
CA ILE A 158 7.78 -14.23 1.71
C ILE A 158 8.46 -12.91 1.35
N ARG A 159 7.75 -11.79 1.51
CA ARG A 159 8.24 -10.42 1.29
C ARG A 159 8.34 -9.69 2.62
N TYR A 160 9.56 -9.43 3.08
CA TYR A 160 9.77 -8.69 4.32
C TYR A 160 9.83 -7.20 4.11
N LEU A 161 9.04 -6.47 4.92
CA LEU A 161 9.09 -5.04 5.13
C LEU A 161 9.59 -4.75 6.55
N ALA A 162 10.39 -3.71 6.69
CA ALA A 162 10.94 -3.32 7.98
C ALA A 162 9.87 -2.69 8.88
N TYR A 163 9.77 -3.12 10.12
CA TYR A 163 8.92 -2.49 11.11
C TYR A 163 9.59 -2.54 12.50
N PRO A 164 10.63 -1.72 12.73
CA PRO A 164 11.22 -1.59 14.06
C PRO A 164 10.19 -1.02 15.02
N ARG A 165 9.75 -1.82 16.00
CA ARG A 165 8.69 -1.41 16.94
C ARG A 165 9.20 -0.26 17.82
N GLY A 166 8.59 0.91 17.66
CA GLY A 166 9.04 2.17 18.27
C GLY A 166 9.81 3.09 17.31
N GLY A 167 9.86 2.75 16.01
CA GLY A 167 10.44 3.59 14.96
C GLY A 167 11.94 3.83 15.15
N GLU A 168 12.40 5.03 14.84
CA GLU A 168 13.81 5.43 14.91
C GLU A 168 14.41 5.32 16.32
N SER A 169 13.60 5.40 17.37
CA SER A 169 14.05 5.23 18.75
C SER A 169 14.22 3.77 19.20
N ALA A 170 13.79 2.84 18.36
CA ALA A 170 13.91 1.40 18.68
C ALA A 170 15.35 0.91 18.55
N GLY A 171 15.79 0.07 19.48
CA GLY A 171 17.12 -0.56 19.40
C GLY A 171 17.30 -1.48 18.18
N SER A 172 16.20 -1.89 17.55
CA SER A 172 16.21 -2.66 16.30
C SER A 172 16.34 -1.80 15.05
N TYR A 173 16.12 -0.48 15.12
CA TYR A 173 16.13 0.41 13.96
C TYR A 173 17.47 0.38 13.22
N GLU A 174 18.55 0.70 13.90
CA GLU A 174 19.93 0.68 13.36
C GLU A 174 20.36 -0.71 12.86
N LYS A 175 19.89 -1.77 13.54
CA LYS A 175 20.14 -3.14 13.08
C LYS A 175 19.44 -3.41 11.75
N MET A 176 18.23 -2.91 11.56
CA MET A 176 17.47 -3.07 10.34
C MET A 176 18.06 -2.24 9.20
N ILE A 177 18.52 -1.01 9.45
CA ILE A 177 19.32 -0.25 8.49
C ILE A 177 20.53 -1.08 8.05
N SER A 178 21.28 -1.63 9.00
CA SER A 178 22.45 -2.47 8.68
C SER A 178 22.11 -3.71 7.84
N VAL A 179 20.93 -4.29 8.02
CA VAL A 179 20.43 -5.40 7.18
C VAL A 179 20.13 -4.91 5.76
N TRP A 180 19.35 -3.84 5.61
CA TRP A 180 18.94 -3.32 4.30
C TRP A 180 20.11 -2.74 3.50
N CYS A 181 21.11 -2.17 4.17
CA CYS A 181 22.37 -1.69 3.56
C CYS A 181 23.39 -2.80 3.27
N SER A 182 23.07 -4.05 3.53
CA SER A 182 23.98 -5.17 3.24
C SER A 182 23.95 -5.52 1.76
N GLN A 183 25.12 -5.92 1.21
CA GLN A 183 25.19 -6.52 -0.13
C GLN A 183 24.45 -7.85 -0.22
N ASP A 184 24.43 -8.61 0.89
CA ASP A 184 23.66 -9.85 1.01
C ASP A 184 22.66 -9.66 2.16
N ARG A 185 21.47 -9.14 1.77
CA ARG A 185 20.38 -8.87 2.72
C ARG A 185 19.83 -10.13 3.36
N HIS A 186 19.76 -11.25 2.63
CA HIS A 186 19.29 -12.52 3.15
C HIS A 186 20.20 -13.02 4.29
N LYS A 187 21.50 -13.07 4.05
CA LYS A 187 22.48 -13.46 5.06
C LYS A 187 22.42 -12.55 6.27
N SER A 188 22.37 -11.24 6.06
CA SER A 188 22.32 -10.26 7.15
C SER A 188 21.03 -10.37 7.95
N LEU A 189 19.87 -10.55 7.30
CA LEU A 189 18.60 -10.75 8.00
C LEU A 189 18.63 -12.05 8.81
N ASN A 190 19.12 -13.16 8.24
CA ASN A 190 19.27 -14.42 8.96
C ASN A 190 20.16 -14.29 10.21
N GLN A 191 21.28 -13.56 10.10
CA GLN A 191 22.16 -13.29 11.22
C GLN A 191 21.48 -12.45 12.31
N ALA A 192 20.82 -11.35 11.93
CA ALA A 192 20.09 -10.50 12.86
C ALA A 192 18.97 -11.25 13.58
N LYS A 193 18.18 -12.05 12.84
CA LYS A 193 17.12 -12.90 13.41
C LYS A 193 17.64 -13.95 14.37
N ASN A 194 18.86 -14.42 14.16
CA ASN A 194 19.57 -15.35 15.08
C ASN A 194 20.25 -14.63 16.24
N GLY A 195 20.05 -13.31 16.40
CA GLY A 195 20.60 -12.53 17.52
C GLY A 195 22.09 -12.22 17.38
N GLN A 196 22.68 -12.41 16.19
CA GLN A 196 24.08 -12.08 15.93
C GLN A 196 24.25 -10.57 15.70
N ASN A 197 25.37 -10.05 16.16
CA ASN A 197 25.72 -8.66 15.88
C ASN A 197 26.13 -8.51 14.42
N LEU A 198 25.60 -7.47 13.78
CA LEU A 198 25.98 -7.06 12.44
C LEU A 198 26.99 -5.89 12.50
N PRO A 199 27.90 -5.77 11.52
CA PRO A 199 28.61 -4.52 11.30
C PRO A 199 27.62 -3.39 11.06
N ALA A 200 27.81 -2.26 11.72
CA ALA A 200 27.01 -1.08 11.45
C ALA A 200 27.18 -0.64 9.99
N ARG A 201 26.08 -0.39 9.31
CA ARG A 201 26.03 0.14 7.94
C ARG A 201 25.04 1.27 7.89
N ASP A 202 25.31 2.22 7.02
CA ASP A 202 24.46 3.35 6.75
C ASP A 202 24.39 3.59 5.24
N CYS A 203 23.19 3.76 4.72
CA CYS A 203 22.90 4.09 3.32
C CYS A 203 21.46 4.59 3.25
N GLU A 204 21.04 5.09 2.10
CA GLU A 204 19.64 5.32 1.82
C GLU A 204 18.86 4.00 1.86
N THR A 205 17.87 3.89 2.75
CA THR A 205 17.10 2.66 2.98
C THR A 205 15.61 2.95 3.13
N PRO A 206 14.73 2.02 2.78
CA PRO A 206 13.28 2.17 2.94
C PRO A 206 12.79 1.80 4.36
N VAL A 207 13.67 1.71 5.35
CA VAL A 207 13.29 1.21 6.70
C VAL A 207 12.29 2.13 7.38
N LEU A 208 12.47 3.46 7.25
CA LEU A 208 11.55 4.43 7.83
C LEU A 208 10.23 4.46 7.07
N GLU A 209 10.27 4.47 5.74
CA GLU A 209 9.08 4.46 4.88
C GLU A 209 8.23 3.20 5.12
N HIS A 210 8.87 2.05 5.31
CA HIS A 210 8.16 0.82 5.66
C HIS A 210 7.48 0.92 7.03
N TYR A 211 8.16 1.52 8.00
CA TYR A 211 7.61 1.75 9.34
C TYR A 211 6.41 2.70 9.30
N GLU A 212 6.54 3.82 8.59
CA GLU A 212 5.47 4.79 8.40
C GLU A 212 4.26 4.18 7.68
N LEU A 213 4.50 3.40 6.61
CA LEU A 213 3.45 2.65 5.95
C LEU A 213 2.74 1.69 6.92
N GLY A 214 3.50 0.95 7.72
CA GLY A 214 2.93 0.05 8.72
C GLY A 214 2.00 0.78 9.70
N ASN A 215 2.42 1.96 10.17
CA ASN A 215 1.58 2.80 11.02
C ASN A 215 0.32 3.27 10.29
N LEU A 216 0.46 3.74 9.04
CA LEU A 216 -0.64 4.21 8.20
C LEU A 216 -1.72 3.15 7.98
N ILE A 217 -1.32 1.88 7.80
CA ILE A 217 -2.26 0.76 7.62
C ILE A 217 -2.70 0.11 8.92
N GLY A 218 -2.33 0.70 10.08
CA GLY A 218 -2.80 0.29 11.40
C GLY A 218 -2.08 -0.91 12.01
N ILE A 219 -0.83 -1.19 11.60
CA ILE A 219 -0.03 -2.25 12.26
C ILE A 219 0.33 -1.81 13.68
N SER A 220 -0.04 -2.62 14.66
CA SER A 220 0.21 -2.38 16.08
C SER A 220 1.22 -3.37 16.69
N GLY A 221 1.71 -4.33 15.93
CA GLY A 221 2.65 -5.34 16.40
C GLY A 221 3.28 -6.17 15.28
N THR A 222 4.32 -6.93 15.62
CA THR A 222 5.03 -7.79 14.67
C THR A 222 5.11 -9.24 15.14
N PRO A 223 5.15 -10.23 14.21
CA PRO A 223 4.98 -10.05 12.78
C PRO A 223 3.54 -9.67 12.41
N ALA A 224 3.36 -8.70 11.50
CA ALA A 224 2.07 -8.48 10.87
C ALA A 224 2.09 -9.13 9.47
N LEU A 225 1.06 -9.90 9.17
CA LEU A 225 0.96 -10.74 7.97
C LEU A 225 -0.13 -10.18 7.07
N ILE A 226 0.23 -9.81 5.85
CA ILE A 226 -0.71 -9.30 4.86
C ILE A 226 -0.75 -10.29 3.69
N PHE A 227 -1.95 -10.75 3.40
CA PHE A 227 -2.28 -11.54 2.22
C PHE A 227 -2.93 -10.61 1.19
N PRO A 228 -2.59 -10.76 -0.12
CA PRO A 228 -3.22 -9.99 -1.19
C PRO A 228 -4.71 -10.33 -1.35
#